data_163107f862a725e5130456c7e55f7206
#
_entry.id   163107f862a725e5130456c7e55f7206
#
_cell.length_a   1.000
_cell.length_b   1.000
_cell.length_c   1.000
_cell.angle_alpha   90.00
_cell.angle_beta   90.00
_cell.angle_gamma   90.00
#
_symmetry.space_group_name_H-M   'P 1'
#
loop_
_entity.id
_entity.type
_entity.pdbx_description
1 polymer ?
#
loop_
_entity_poly.entity_id
_entity_poly.type
_entity_poly.pdbx_seq_one_letter_code
_entity_poly.pdbx_strand_id
1 'polypeptide(L)'
;MGRFFGRDKDNGKDSLNDKETKSDYHIFQARDLYNKGINHMSNDKLEEAIRNFELAIRMDPNYVDAWIKKGYAHFHMEEYNSAITAYDKALDIDIDNSEAWNLKGLAFYKMKNYDKAIECSEKAIDLNPNDGMAWYNRACYLTLSDKVDDGMEALKRAIEIDISNAKKAVRDRDFENAHAEEGYMRILEVVALESIRHGNDYVGKIVWVTGMDKQDVEDALLRLDMKGLVIRREKRGFTGKEEYYELAKDLSHKLGENRRTGFLKYNREFSAPLNEIKDILEILNNSIEYVNNGDLTQASSAIDELVNPLKHGNTMIEQFFDQHRDLRLYYIRINEKGQAYLNSHKSEIIDLLTSIIEKVRTGPLSRTMRD
;
A
#
# COMPACT_ATOMS: atom_id res chain seq x y z
N MET A 1 6.34 6.38 -91.09
CA MET A 1 6.07 5.42 -90.02
C MET A 1 6.80 5.89 -88.75
N GLY A 2 6.11 6.64 -87.94
CA GLY A 2 6.62 7.15 -86.68
C GLY A 2 6.14 6.29 -85.49
N ARG A 3 7.00 5.82 -84.60
CA ARG A 3 6.60 5.19 -83.34
C ARG A 3 6.80 6.21 -82.24
N PHE A 4 5.67 6.58 -81.62
CA PHE A 4 5.61 7.26 -80.34
C PHE A 4 6.03 6.30 -79.20
N PHE A 5 7.00 6.66 -78.39
CA PHE A 5 7.25 6.05 -77.12
C PHE A 5 6.67 6.96 -76.05
N GLY A 6 5.63 6.46 -75.36
CA GLY A 6 5.05 7.10 -74.18
C GLY A 6 6.08 7.10 -73.02
N ARG A 7 6.18 8.24 -72.37
CA ARG A 7 6.84 8.36 -71.04
C ARG A 7 5.77 8.07 -69.99
N ASP A 8 5.89 6.90 -69.39
CA ASP A 8 5.17 6.62 -68.14
C ASP A 8 5.79 7.48 -67.05
N LYS A 9 4.93 8.27 -66.42
CA LYS A 9 5.25 9.06 -65.23
C LYS A 9 5.19 8.16 -64.01
N ASP A 10 6.35 7.67 -63.55
CA ASP A 10 6.49 7.03 -62.24
C ASP A 10 6.81 8.11 -61.19
N ASN A 11 5.85 9.04 -60.93
CA ASN A 11 5.98 10.16 -60.00
C ASN A 11 5.35 9.89 -58.63
N GLY A 12 4.92 8.65 -58.34
CA GLY A 12 4.21 8.33 -57.09
C GLY A 12 5.04 7.67 -55.98
N LYS A 13 6.13 6.97 -56.38
CA LYS A 13 6.96 6.21 -55.39
C LYS A 13 8.05 7.03 -54.72
N ASP A 14 8.66 7.98 -55.45
CA ASP A 14 9.75 8.80 -54.89
C ASP A 14 9.23 9.78 -53.79
N SER A 15 7.98 10.27 -53.89
CA SER A 15 7.43 11.21 -52.93
C SER A 15 7.01 10.58 -51.59
N LEU A 16 6.71 9.29 -51.55
CA LEU A 16 6.40 8.54 -50.34
C LEU A 16 7.67 8.20 -49.56
N ASN A 17 8.72 7.74 -50.27
CA ASN A 17 10.01 7.38 -49.68
C ASN A 17 10.72 8.60 -49.10
N ASP A 18 10.61 9.79 -49.73
CA ASP A 18 11.16 11.06 -49.25
C ASP A 18 10.42 11.59 -47.99
N LYS A 19 9.14 11.30 -47.84
CA LYS A 19 8.36 11.69 -46.66
C LYS A 19 8.65 10.79 -45.46
N GLU A 20 8.78 9.47 -45.67
CA GLU A 20 9.15 8.52 -44.62
C GLU A 20 10.56 8.80 -44.09
N THR A 21 11.55 9.01 -44.97
CA THR A 21 12.92 9.34 -44.55
C THR A 21 13.03 10.68 -43.80
N LYS A 22 12.23 11.68 -44.17
CA LYS A 22 12.15 12.96 -43.41
C LYS A 22 11.48 12.78 -42.06
N SER A 23 10.44 11.98 -41.97
CA SER A 23 9.77 11.66 -40.70
C SER A 23 10.73 10.99 -39.74
N ASP A 24 11.44 9.96 -40.21
CA ASP A 24 12.44 9.22 -39.41
C ASP A 24 13.58 10.13 -38.91
N TYR A 25 14.04 11.07 -39.76
CA TYR A 25 15.06 12.03 -39.40
C TYR A 25 14.57 12.98 -38.29
N HIS A 26 13.33 13.46 -38.35
CA HIS A 26 12.76 14.33 -37.31
C HIS A 26 12.60 13.58 -35.98
N ILE A 27 12.13 12.34 -36.00
CA ILE A 27 12.04 11.48 -34.80
C ILE A 27 13.42 11.25 -34.18
N PHE A 28 14.43 10.97 -34.99
CA PHE A 28 15.81 10.83 -34.50
C PHE A 28 16.33 12.11 -33.86
N GLN A 29 16.11 13.28 -34.50
CA GLN A 29 16.49 14.57 -33.93
C GLN A 29 15.73 14.88 -32.62
N ALA A 30 14.43 14.57 -32.56
CA ALA A 30 13.62 14.76 -31.35
C ALA A 30 14.21 13.94 -30.18
N ARG A 31 14.61 12.71 -30.44
CA ARG A 31 15.22 11.84 -29.42
C ARG A 31 16.58 12.33 -28.96
N ASP A 32 17.42 12.84 -29.86
CA ASP A 32 18.73 13.43 -29.49
C ASP A 32 18.56 14.67 -28.62
N LEU A 33 17.62 15.56 -28.98
CA LEU A 33 17.25 16.73 -28.17
C LEU A 33 16.68 16.36 -26.82
N TYR A 34 15.80 15.36 -26.75
CA TYR A 34 15.27 14.82 -25.51
C TYR A 34 16.42 14.31 -24.59
N ASN A 35 17.35 13.52 -25.12
CA ASN A 35 18.48 13.04 -24.35
C ASN A 35 19.40 14.17 -23.85
N LYS A 36 19.59 15.23 -24.62
CA LYS A 36 20.28 16.44 -24.17
C LYS A 36 19.51 17.12 -23.02
N GLY A 37 18.18 17.19 -23.12
CA GLY A 37 17.33 17.68 -22.04
C GLY A 37 17.50 16.88 -20.76
N ILE A 38 17.47 15.54 -20.82
CA ILE A 38 17.73 14.66 -19.69
C ILE A 38 19.11 14.91 -19.08
N ASN A 39 20.15 15.06 -19.90
CA ASN A 39 21.49 15.37 -19.40
C ASN A 39 21.57 16.73 -18.70
N HIS A 40 20.90 17.76 -19.22
CA HIS A 40 20.79 19.06 -18.54
C HIS A 40 20.06 18.95 -17.20
N MET A 41 18.97 18.20 -17.15
CA MET A 41 18.21 17.91 -15.93
C MET A 41 19.07 17.23 -14.85
N SER A 42 19.86 16.23 -15.25
CA SER A 42 20.79 15.52 -14.34
C SER A 42 21.89 16.42 -13.79
N ASN A 43 22.18 17.54 -14.43
CA ASN A 43 23.14 18.55 -14.00
C ASN A 43 22.47 19.77 -13.36
N ASP A 44 21.20 19.66 -12.97
CA ASP A 44 20.40 20.71 -12.34
C ASP A 44 20.25 22.00 -13.18
N LYS A 45 20.34 21.86 -14.52
CA LYS A 45 20.18 22.93 -15.50
C LYS A 45 18.78 22.88 -16.09
N LEU A 46 17.78 23.24 -15.26
CA LEU A 46 16.38 23.03 -15.59
C LEU A 46 15.90 23.88 -16.79
N GLU A 47 16.33 25.13 -16.91
CA GLU A 47 15.97 26.00 -18.06
C GLU A 47 16.53 25.48 -19.37
N GLU A 48 17.79 24.97 -19.38
CA GLU A 48 18.40 24.35 -20.55
C GLU A 48 17.69 23.03 -20.92
N ALA A 49 17.27 22.26 -19.92
CA ALA A 49 16.49 21.05 -20.12
C ALA A 49 15.16 21.36 -20.80
N ILE A 50 14.42 22.35 -20.30
CA ILE A 50 13.13 22.83 -20.88
C ILE A 50 13.33 23.24 -22.33
N ARG A 51 14.36 24.03 -22.64
CA ARG A 51 14.66 24.45 -24.03
C ARG A 51 14.88 23.26 -24.95
N ASN A 52 15.58 22.23 -24.47
CA ASN A 52 15.83 21.03 -25.27
C ASN A 52 14.58 20.16 -25.44
N PHE A 53 13.74 20.04 -24.40
CA PHE A 53 12.43 19.36 -24.52
C PHE A 53 11.50 20.11 -25.47
N GLU A 54 11.48 21.44 -25.47
CA GLU A 54 10.71 22.25 -26.42
C GLU A 54 11.17 22.06 -27.86
N LEU A 55 12.48 21.95 -28.08
CA LEU A 55 13.02 21.62 -29.40
C LEU A 55 12.64 20.22 -29.83
N ALA A 56 12.71 19.23 -28.92
CA ALA A 56 12.24 17.87 -29.19
C ALA A 56 10.77 17.83 -29.59
N ILE A 57 9.91 18.53 -28.84
CA ILE A 57 8.47 18.66 -29.10
C ILE A 57 8.18 19.36 -30.44
N ARG A 58 9.00 20.35 -30.84
CA ARG A 58 8.86 20.95 -32.16
C ARG A 58 9.20 20.00 -33.31
N MET A 59 10.14 19.07 -33.10
CA MET A 59 10.47 18.04 -34.10
C MET A 59 9.42 16.95 -34.13
N ASP A 60 8.91 16.52 -32.96
CA ASP A 60 7.85 15.55 -32.79
C ASP A 60 6.83 16.05 -31.77
N PRO A 61 5.72 16.67 -32.19
CA PRO A 61 4.66 17.16 -31.31
C PRO A 61 3.98 16.06 -30.47
N ASN A 62 4.05 14.79 -30.92
CA ASN A 62 3.47 13.66 -30.25
C ASN A 62 4.45 12.94 -29.29
N TYR A 63 5.61 13.51 -29.03
CA TYR A 63 6.59 12.93 -28.14
C TYR A 63 6.16 13.09 -26.67
N VAL A 64 5.35 12.14 -26.17
CA VAL A 64 4.75 12.15 -24.83
C VAL A 64 5.79 12.33 -23.73
N ASP A 65 6.90 11.58 -23.78
CA ASP A 65 7.96 11.67 -22.77
C ASP A 65 8.59 13.06 -22.70
N ALA A 66 8.74 13.74 -23.84
CA ALA A 66 9.27 15.11 -23.85
C ALA A 66 8.34 16.11 -23.15
N TRP A 67 7.02 15.95 -23.33
CA TRP A 67 6.03 16.71 -22.59
C TRP A 67 6.07 16.42 -21.09
N ILE A 68 6.16 15.16 -20.69
CA ILE A 68 6.25 14.74 -19.28
C ILE A 68 7.52 15.32 -18.64
N LYS A 69 8.67 15.20 -19.28
CA LYS A 69 9.94 15.68 -18.72
C LYS A 69 10.03 17.20 -18.73
N LYS A 70 9.40 17.88 -19.69
CA LYS A 70 9.20 19.35 -19.63
C LYS A 70 8.38 19.74 -18.41
N GLY A 71 7.26 19.06 -18.17
CA GLY A 71 6.42 19.27 -16.99
C GLY A 71 7.19 19.02 -15.69
N TYR A 72 7.97 17.95 -15.64
CA TYR A 72 8.81 17.63 -14.50
C TYR A 72 9.86 18.71 -14.21
N ALA A 73 10.52 19.26 -15.25
CA ALA A 73 11.46 20.36 -15.09
C ALA A 73 10.77 21.63 -14.53
N HIS A 74 9.60 22.00 -15.06
CA HIS A 74 8.80 23.10 -14.51
C HIS A 74 8.38 22.85 -13.05
N PHE A 75 8.01 21.60 -12.71
CA PHE A 75 7.67 21.21 -11.34
C PHE A 75 8.83 21.48 -10.36
N HIS A 76 10.06 21.13 -10.74
CA HIS A 76 11.25 21.37 -9.92
C HIS A 76 11.65 22.86 -9.84
N MET A 77 11.20 23.68 -10.79
CA MET A 77 11.29 25.14 -10.71
C MET A 77 10.13 25.76 -9.92
N GLU A 78 9.27 24.94 -9.29
CA GLU A 78 8.06 25.36 -8.57
C GLU A 78 7.01 26.05 -9.46
N GLU A 79 7.15 25.94 -10.78
CA GLU A 79 6.22 26.48 -11.78
C GLU A 79 5.07 25.50 -12.04
N TYR A 80 4.27 25.22 -11.01
CA TYR A 80 3.27 24.13 -11.00
C TYR A 80 2.21 24.28 -12.10
N ASN A 81 1.79 25.50 -12.44
CA ASN A 81 0.83 25.72 -13.54
C ASN A 81 1.43 25.33 -14.90
N SER A 82 2.70 25.66 -15.14
CA SER A 82 3.42 25.28 -16.37
C SER A 82 3.60 23.77 -16.43
N ALA A 83 3.90 23.14 -15.28
CA ALA A 83 4.01 21.68 -15.18
C ALA A 83 2.69 21.00 -15.53
N ILE A 84 1.56 21.45 -14.94
CA ILE A 84 0.21 20.92 -15.22
C ILE A 84 -0.10 21.06 -16.72
N THR A 85 0.18 22.23 -17.32
CA THR A 85 -0.05 22.44 -18.75
C THR A 85 0.74 21.45 -19.62
N ALA A 86 1.98 21.15 -19.25
CA ALA A 86 2.79 20.18 -19.97
C ALA A 86 2.26 18.75 -19.79
N TYR A 87 1.82 18.36 -18.58
CA TYR A 87 1.19 17.06 -18.34
C TYR A 87 -0.15 16.92 -19.07
N ASP A 88 -0.95 18.02 -19.14
CA ASP A 88 -2.17 18.01 -19.94
C ASP A 88 -1.89 17.74 -21.41
N LYS A 89 -0.80 18.31 -21.96
CA LYS A 89 -0.37 18.03 -23.34
C LYS A 89 0.08 16.57 -23.53
N ALA A 90 0.77 15.99 -22.56
CA ALA A 90 1.08 14.58 -22.59
C ALA A 90 -0.18 13.70 -22.58
N LEU A 91 -1.16 14.04 -21.75
CA LEU A 91 -2.44 13.34 -21.62
C LEU A 91 -3.39 13.58 -22.81
N ASP A 92 -3.31 14.71 -23.50
CA ASP A 92 -4.02 14.94 -24.78
C ASP A 92 -3.55 13.95 -25.87
N ILE A 93 -2.27 13.50 -25.81
CA ILE A 93 -1.67 12.56 -26.75
C ILE A 93 -1.89 11.12 -26.28
N ASP A 94 -1.65 10.83 -25.01
CA ASP A 94 -1.76 9.51 -24.38
C ASP A 94 -2.53 9.63 -23.06
N ILE A 95 -3.85 9.48 -23.14
CA ILE A 95 -4.76 9.60 -21.97
C ILE A 95 -4.53 8.48 -20.95
N ASP A 96 -3.98 7.34 -21.37
CA ASP A 96 -3.75 6.16 -20.56
C ASP A 96 -2.36 6.17 -19.87
N ASN A 97 -1.69 7.31 -19.89
CA ASN A 97 -0.37 7.48 -19.26
C ASN A 97 -0.50 7.70 -17.74
N SER A 98 -0.33 6.64 -16.97
CA SER A 98 -0.44 6.68 -15.50
C SER A 98 0.62 7.58 -14.84
N GLU A 99 1.87 7.65 -15.39
CA GLU A 99 2.92 8.56 -14.90
C GLU A 99 2.51 10.02 -15.02
N ALA A 100 1.95 10.41 -16.16
CA ALA A 100 1.51 11.78 -16.39
C ALA A 100 0.36 12.18 -15.43
N TRP A 101 -0.59 11.28 -15.18
CA TRP A 101 -1.65 11.51 -14.20
C TRP A 101 -1.08 11.68 -12.78
N ASN A 102 -0.17 10.80 -12.36
CA ASN A 102 0.44 10.85 -11.03
C ASN A 102 1.25 12.16 -10.82
N LEU A 103 2.06 12.56 -11.81
CA LEU A 103 2.84 13.81 -11.76
C LEU A 103 1.96 15.06 -11.77
N LYS A 104 0.86 15.05 -12.52
CA LYS A 104 -0.15 16.11 -12.50
C LYS A 104 -0.80 16.23 -11.12
N GLY A 105 -1.14 15.09 -10.48
CA GLY A 105 -1.64 15.04 -9.12
C GLY A 105 -0.66 15.65 -8.12
N LEU A 106 0.62 15.33 -8.24
CA LEU A 106 1.68 15.88 -7.39
C LEU A 106 1.82 17.42 -7.57
N ALA A 107 1.62 17.95 -8.78
CA ALA A 107 1.62 19.39 -9.00
C ALA A 107 0.42 20.08 -8.34
N PHE A 108 -0.78 19.48 -8.41
CA PHE A 108 -1.95 19.97 -7.68
C PHE A 108 -1.76 19.92 -6.16
N TYR A 109 -1.14 18.85 -5.64
CA TYR A 109 -0.81 18.73 -4.22
C TYR A 109 0.10 19.89 -3.75
N LYS A 110 1.15 20.22 -4.51
CA LYS A 110 2.04 21.35 -4.20
C LYS A 110 1.30 22.69 -4.18
N MET A 111 0.24 22.82 -4.98
CA MET A 111 -0.67 23.96 -4.97
C MET A 111 -1.75 23.86 -3.87
N LYS A 112 -1.73 22.85 -3.02
CA LYS A 112 -2.73 22.54 -1.98
C LYS A 112 -4.15 22.33 -2.54
N ASN A 113 -4.27 21.97 -3.81
CA ASN A 113 -5.54 21.59 -4.43
C ASN A 113 -5.72 20.09 -4.31
N TYR A 114 -6.04 19.65 -3.10
CA TYR A 114 -6.09 18.21 -2.77
C TYR A 114 -7.19 17.46 -3.52
N ASP A 115 -8.34 18.08 -3.79
CA ASP A 115 -9.42 17.43 -4.54
C ASP A 115 -8.97 17.05 -5.95
N LYS A 116 -8.32 17.95 -6.67
CA LYS A 116 -7.78 17.64 -8.00
C LYS A 116 -6.60 16.65 -7.94
N ALA A 117 -5.80 16.72 -6.88
CA ALA A 117 -4.73 15.75 -6.66
C ALA A 117 -5.29 14.32 -6.46
N ILE A 118 -6.39 14.19 -5.70
CA ILE A 118 -7.11 12.92 -5.49
C ILE A 118 -7.64 12.39 -6.83
N GLU A 119 -8.36 13.22 -7.61
CA GLU A 119 -8.88 12.83 -8.93
C GLU A 119 -7.77 12.31 -9.87
N CYS A 120 -6.62 12.99 -9.88
CA CYS A 120 -5.49 12.56 -10.70
C CYS A 120 -4.87 11.24 -10.22
N SER A 121 -4.75 11.05 -8.90
CA SER A 121 -4.23 9.80 -8.33
C SER A 121 -5.17 8.63 -8.57
N GLU A 122 -6.49 8.84 -8.56
CA GLU A 122 -7.49 7.84 -8.91
C GLU A 122 -7.32 7.36 -10.36
N LYS A 123 -7.15 8.30 -11.30
CA LYS A 123 -6.86 7.96 -12.69
C LYS A 123 -5.56 7.17 -12.86
N ALA A 124 -4.50 7.58 -12.15
CA ALA A 124 -3.23 6.85 -12.18
C ALA A 124 -3.38 5.41 -11.64
N ILE A 125 -4.14 5.23 -10.56
CA ILE A 125 -4.43 3.93 -9.93
C ILE A 125 -5.32 3.06 -10.82
N ASP A 126 -6.35 3.62 -11.45
CA ASP A 126 -7.21 2.90 -12.39
C ASP A 126 -6.40 2.30 -13.56
N LEU A 127 -5.41 3.06 -14.04
CA LEU A 127 -4.52 2.63 -15.12
C LEU A 127 -3.43 1.66 -14.65
N ASN A 128 -2.89 1.86 -13.46
CA ASN A 128 -1.88 0.99 -12.86
C ASN A 128 -2.19 0.71 -11.37
N PRO A 129 -3.03 -0.29 -11.06
CA PRO A 129 -3.42 -0.61 -9.67
C PRO A 129 -2.27 -1.08 -8.77
N ASN A 130 -1.12 -1.42 -9.36
CA ASN A 130 0.07 -1.86 -8.61
C ASN A 130 1.14 -0.75 -8.47
N ASP A 131 0.81 0.49 -8.77
CA ASP A 131 1.67 1.64 -8.49
C ASP A 131 1.57 2.05 -7.00
N GLY A 132 2.50 1.54 -6.19
CA GLY A 132 2.58 1.88 -4.76
C GLY A 132 2.78 3.36 -4.50
N MET A 133 3.42 4.11 -5.44
CA MET A 133 3.61 5.56 -5.31
C MET A 133 2.29 6.32 -5.53
N ALA A 134 1.48 5.92 -6.51
CA ALA A 134 0.18 6.52 -6.75
C ALA A 134 -0.76 6.32 -5.54
N TRP A 135 -0.77 5.12 -4.95
CA TRP A 135 -1.50 4.83 -3.71
C TRP A 135 -0.98 5.66 -2.53
N TYR A 136 0.33 5.78 -2.37
CA TYR A 136 0.93 6.60 -1.32
C TYR A 136 0.56 8.08 -1.47
N ASN A 137 0.69 8.62 -2.67
CA ASN A 137 0.33 10.00 -2.96
C ASN A 137 -1.16 10.25 -2.67
N ARG A 138 -2.04 9.33 -3.08
CA ARG A 138 -3.47 9.40 -2.76
C ARG A 138 -3.72 9.44 -1.25
N ALA A 139 -2.99 8.64 -0.49
CA ALA A 139 -3.09 8.62 0.96
C ALA A 139 -2.74 9.99 1.58
N CYS A 140 -1.64 10.62 1.15
CA CYS A 140 -1.27 11.97 1.57
C CYS A 140 -2.38 12.99 1.24
N TYR A 141 -2.90 12.96 0.02
CA TYR A 141 -3.91 13.91 -0.44
C TYR A 141 -5.22 13.78 0.35
N LEU A 142 -5.67 12.55 0.60
CA LEU A 142 -6.87 12.25 1.38
C LEU A 142 -6.71 12.71 2.83
N THR A 143 -5.58 12.39 3.48
CA THR A 143 -5.30 12.78 4.86
C THR A 143 -5.28 14.30 5.02
N LEU A 144 -4.66 15.02 4.09
CA LEU A 144 -4.62 16.48 4.10
C LEU A 144 -5.95 17.15 3.74
N SER A 145 -6.89 16.41 3.15
CA SER A 145 -8.27 16.88 2.88
C SER A 145 -9.27 16.45 3.94
N ASP A 146 -8.80 16.08 5.15
CA ASP A 146 -9.59 15.60 6.29
C ASP A 146 -10.39 14.29 6.04
N LYS A 147 -10.04 13.54 4.99
CA LYS A 147 -10.57 12.20 4.68
C LYS A 147 -9.61 11.13 5.22
N VAL A 148 -9.40 11.15 6.54
CA VAL A 148 -8.29 10.40 7.17
C VAL A 148 -8.47 8.89 7.03
N ASP A 149 -9.68 8.36 7.22
CA ASP A 149 -9.97 6.92 7.10
C ASP A 149 -9.66 6.39 5.69
N ASP A 150 -10.13 7.10 4.65
CA ASP A 150 -9.83 6.75 3.26
C ASP A 150 -8.32 6.87 2.97
N GLY A 151 -7.66 7.86 3.59
CA GLY A 151 -6.21 8.04 3.52
C GLY A 151 -5.46 6.85 4.11
N MET A 152 -5.90 6.34 5.25
CA MET A 152 -5.29 5.16 5.90
C MET A 152 -5.51 3.88 5.09
N GLU A 153 -6.67 3.69 4.45
CA GLU A 153 -6.90 2.55 3.57
C GLU A 153 -6.01 2.63 2.30
N ALA A 154 -5.87 3.82 1.72
CA ALA A 154 -4.95 4.04 0.60
C ALA A 154 -3.49 3.79 1.00
N LEU A 155 -3.06 4.24 2.19
CA LEU A 155 -1.71 4.01 2.71
C LEU A 155 -1.46 2.52 2.96
N LYS A 156 -2.42 1.81 3.54
CA LYS A 156 -2.37 0.37 3.70
C LYS A 156 -2.12 -0.32 2.35
N ARG A 157 -2.85 0.08 1.31
CA ARG A 157 -2.66 -0.47 -0.03
C ARG A 157 -1.27 -0.17 -0.60
N ALA A 158 -0.75 1.04 -0.41
CA ALA A 158 0.62 1.40 -0.79
C ALA A 158 1.67 0.50 -0.10
N ILE A 159 1.47 0.20 1.20
CA ILE A 159 2.36 -0.67 2.00
C ILE A 159 2.28 -2.12 1.54
N GLU A 160 1.10 -2.61 1.18
CA GLU A 160 0.93 -3.96 0.62
C GLU A 160 1.70 -4.15 -0.70
N ILE A 161 1.80 -3.11 -1.51
CA ILE A 161 2.57 -3.13 -2.75
C ILE A 161 4.07 -3.00 -2.46
N ASP A 162 4.46 -2.05 -1.63
CA ASP A 162 5.85 -1.83 -1.22
C ASP A 162 5.93 -1.42 0.26
N ILE A 163 6.48 -2.31 1.10
CA ILE A 163 6.66 -2.12 2.54
C ILE A 163 7.48 -0.87 2.89
N SER A 164 8.32 -0.38 1.97
CA SER A 164 9.11 0.84 2.20
C SER A 164 8.24 2.07 2.42
N ASN A 165 7.00 2.07 1.91
CA ASN A 165 6.02 3.13 2.13
C ASN A 165 5.63 3.29 3.61
N ALA A 166 5.68 2.21 4.42
CA ALA A 166 5.44 2.30 5.85
C ALA A 166 6.50 3.18 6.55
N LYS A 167 7.80 2.94 6.24
CA LYS A 167 8.90 3.75 6.79
C LYS A 167 8.88 5.21 6.31
N LYS A 168 8.38 5.44 5.10
CA LYS A 168 8.20 6.78 4.56
C LYS A 168 7.08 7.50 5.31
N ALA A 169 5.94 6.82 5.53
CA ALA A 169 4.77 7.39 6.17
C ALA A 169 5.03 7.86 7.61
N VAL A 170 5.79 7.12 8.41
CA VAL A 170 6.09 7.50 9.80
C VAL A 170 6.97 8.75 9.93
N ARG A 171 7.56 9.21 8.84
CA ARG A 171 8.38 10.44 8.78
C ARG A 171 7.71 11.57 8.02
N ASP A 172 6.57 11.28 7.42
CA ASP A 172 5.89 12.20 6.53
C ASP A 172 4.83 13.01 7.30
N ARG A 173 5.03 14.33 7.34
CA ARG A 173 4.13 15.25 8.04
C ARG A 173 2.72 15.29 7.51
N ASP A 174 2.51 14.79 6.30
CA ASP A 174 1.18 14.71 5.70
C ASP A 174 0.25 13.80 6.51
N PHE A 175 0.80 12.93 7.37
CA PHE A 175 0.07 12.03 8.25
C PHE A 175 -0.03 12.50 9.72
N GLU A 176 0.41 13.72 10.05
CA GLU A 176 0.34 14.23 11.44
C GLU A 176 -1.10 14.18 12.00
N ASN A 177 -2.11 14.46 11.17
CA ASN A 177 -3.52 14.40 11.57
C ASN A 177 -4.04 12.97 11.80
N ALA A 178 -3.32 11.97 11.31
CA ALA A 178 -3.70 10.57 11.39
C ALA A 178 -3.11 9.83 12.60
N HIS A 179 -2.24 10.47 13.39
CA HIS A 179 -1.52 9.81 14.49
C HIS A 179 -2.43 9.21 15.57
N ALA A 180 -3.61 9.76 15.78
CA ALA A 180 -4.57 9.22 16.73
C ALA A 180 -5.42 8.06 16.17
N GLU A 181 -5.34 7.81 14.86
CA GLU A 181 -6.17 6.82 14.19
C GLU A 181 -5.61 5.40 14.35
N GLU A 182 -6.49 4.44 14.55
CA GLU A 182 -6.13 3.03 14.68
C GLU A 182 -5.40 2.50 13.44
N GLY A 183 -5.77 2.98 12.26
CA GLY A 183 -5.08 2.65 11.00
C GLY A 183 -3.61 3.05 11.01
N TYR A 184 -3.32 4.24 11.50
CA TYR A 184 -1.93 4.73 11.63
C TYR A 184 -1.13 3.95 12.68
N MET A 185 -1.74 3.67 13.83
CA MET A 185 -1.13 2.86 14.89
C MET A 185 -0.72 1.47 14.38
N ARG A 186 -1.51 0.85 13.51
CA ARG A 186 -1.15 -0.42 12.86
C ARG A 186 0.06 -0.29 11.95
N ILE A 187 0.23 0.84 11.27
CA ILE A 187 1.42 1.11 10.44
C ILE A 187 2.66 1.20 11.31
N LEU A 188 2.58 1.87 12.47
CA LEU A 188 3.67 1.93 13.45
C LEU A 188 4.07 0.52 13.94
N GLU A 189 3.10 -0.33 14.25
CA GLU A 189 3.32 -1.74 14.62
C GLU A 189 4.06 -2.52 13.51
N VAL A 190 3.62 -2.35 12.25
CA VAL A 190 4.26 -2.98 11.10
C VAL A 190 5.73 -2.55 10.97
N VAL A 191 6.00 -1.26 11.12
CA VAL A 191 7.36 -0.71 11.03
C VAL A 191 8.24 -1.20 12.18
N ALA A 192 7.71 -1.25 13.40
CA ALA A 192 8.41 -1.76 14.58
C ALA A 192 8.72 -3.26 14.42
N LEU A 193 7.74 -4.06 13.99
CA LEU A 193 7.89 -5.50 13.78
C LEU A 193 8.95 -5.82 12.71
N GLU A 194 8.93 -5.09 11.59
CA GLU A 194 9.91 -5.24 10.51
C GLU A 194 11.32 -4.84 11.00
N SER A 195 11.40 -3.85 11.87
CA SER A 195 12.67 -3.43 12.48
C SER A 195 13.26 -4.53 13.36
N ILE A 196 12.45 -5.16 14.22
CA ILE A 196 12.86 -6.30 15.06
C ILE A 196 13.32 -7.48 14.19
N ARG A 197 12.61 -7.77 13.11
CA ARG A 197 12.97 -8.82 12.16
C ARG A 197 14.37 -8.62 11.57
N HIS A 198 14.80 -7.38 11.42
CA HIS A 198 16.15 -7.04 10.93
C HIS A 198 17.20 -6.91 12.06
N GLY A 199 16.87 -7.37 13.26
CA GLY A 199 17.81 -7.36 14.40
C GLY A 199 17.91 -6.04 15.16
N ASN A 200 16.95 -5.13 14.95
CA ASN A 200 16.83 -3.89 15.71
C ASN A 200 15.87 -4.14 16.88
N ASP A 201 16.36 -4.75 17.92
CA ASP A 201 15.63 -5.36 19.03
C ASP A 201 15.44 -4.45 20.25
N TYR A 202 16.02 -3.26 20.24
CA TYR A 202 15.89 -2.26 21.31
C TYR A 202 15.13 -1.02 20.85
N VAL A 203 14.37 -0.42 21.75
CA VAL A 203 13.64 0.83 21.47
C VAL A 203 14.54 1.87 20.78
N GLY A 204 15.72 2.15 21.34
CA GLY A 204 16.65 3.13 20.77
C GLY A 204 17.14 2.80 19.36
N LYS A 205 17.33 1.51 19.03
CA LYS A 205 17.69 1.08 17.67
C LYS A 205 16.51 1.26 16.70
N ILE A 206 15.30 0.88 17.12
CA ILE A 206 14.10 1.03 16.32
C ILE A 206 13.87 2.52 16.01
N VAL A 207 13.93 3.40 17.01
CA VAL A 207 13.86 4.86 16.83
C VAL A 207 14.86 5.35 15.79
N TRP A 208 16.12 4.94 15.93
CA TRP A 208 17.20 5.39 15.02
C TRP A 208 17.00 4.92 13.59
N VAL A 209 16.59 3.66 13.37
CA VAL A 209 16.43 3.07 12.03
C VAL A 209 15.17 3.54 11.36
N THR A 210 14.08 3.67 12.11
CA THR A 210 12.75 4.01 11.55
C THR A 210 12.51 5.50 11.46
N GLY A 211 13.07 6.27 12.41
CA GLY A 211 12.80 7.69 12.61
C GLY A 211 11.44 7.97 13.29
N MET A 212 10.80 6.94 13.84
CA MET A 212 9.62 7.08 14.70
C MET A 212 9.98 7.81 15.99
N ASP A 213 9.03 8.51 16.59
CA ASP A 213 9.19 9.02 17.93
C ASP A 213 9.32 7.89 18.95
N LYS A 214 10.01 8.14 20.05
CA LYS A 214 10.25 7.11 21.06
C LYS A 214 8.94 6.58 21.64
N GLN A 215 7.97 7.46 21.91
CA GLN A 215 6.67 7.09 22.43
C GLN A 215 5.92 6.18 21.47
N ASP A 216 5.90 6.52 20.16
CA ASP A 216 5.27 5.72 19.13
C ASP A 216 5.88 4.30 19.05
N VAL A 217 7.21 4.19 19.21
CA VAL A 217 7.88 2.88 19.24
C VAL A 217 7.47 2.09 20.49
N GLU A 218 7.45 2.73 21.66
CA GLU A 218 7.06 2.09 22.92
C GLU A 218 5.61 1.62 22.87
N ASP A 219 4.69 2.43 22.35
CA ASP A 219 3.27 2.10 22.20
C ASP A 219 3.06 0.98 21.18
N ALA A 220 3.75 1.02 20.03
CA ALA A 220 3.70 -0.04 19.03
C ALA A 220 4.23 -1.37 19.59
N LEU A 221 5.32 -1.36 20.33
CA LEU A 221 5.89 -2.55 20.96
C LEU A 221 4.99 -3.11 22.05
N LEU A 222 4.38 -2.26 22.87
CA LEU A 222 3.40 -2.67 23.86
C LEU A 222 2.19 -3.37 23.21
N ARG A 223 1.65 -2.79 22.13
CA ARG A 223 0.55 -3.39 21.38
C ARG A 223 0.94 -4.72 20.74
N LEU A 224 2.15 -4.82 20.17
CA LEU A 224 2.68 -6.06 19.60
C LEU A 224 2.91 -7.15 20.67
N ASP A 225 3.36 -6.77 21.87
CA ASP A 225 3.53 -7.69 23.01
C ASP A 225 2.17 -8.18 23.52
N MET A 226 1.19 -7.29 23.68
CA MET A 226 -0.19 -7.65 24.03
C MET A 226 -0.85 -8.60 23.01
N LYS A 227 -0.51 -8.45 21.73
CA LYS A 227 -0.94 -9.33 20.62
C LYS A 227 -0.14 -10.65 20.57
N GLY A 228 0.89 -10.80 21.40
CA GLY A 228 1.76 -11.98 21.42
C GLY A 228 2.62 -12.14 20.17
N LEU A 229 2.87 -11.06 19.43
CA LEU A 229 3.69 -11.06 18.21
C LEU A 229 5.16 -10.82 18.48
N VAL A 230 5.46 -10.14 19.57
CA VAL A 230 6.80 -9.99 20.11
C VAL A 230 6.83 -10.48 21.55
N ILE A 231 8.02 -10.79 22.03
CA ILE A 231 8.27 -11.21 23.40
C ILE A 231 9.26 -10.20 24.01
N ARG A 232 8.81 -9.49 25.03
CA ARG A 232 9.67 -8.61 25.83
C ARG A 232 10.62 -9.42 26.68
N ARG A 233 11.91 -9.11 26.63
CA ARG A 233 12.98 -9.75 27.39
C ARG A 233 13.82 -8.70 28.13
N GLU A 234 14.46 -9.13 29.20
CA GLU A 234 15.45 -8.34 29.91
C GLU A 234 16.81 -9.02 29.84
N LYS A 235 17.85 -8.23 29.60
CA LYS A 235 19.24 -8.69 29.80
C LYS A 235 20.01 -7.70 30.67
N ARG A 236 21.10 -8.18 31.25
CA ARG A 236 22.00 -7.33 32.04
C ARG A 236 22.91 -6.58 31.07
N GLY A 237 22.68 -5.29 30.90
CA GLY A 237 23.54 -4.38 30.13
C GLY A 237 24.65 -3.76 30.97
N PHE A 238 25.46 -2.93 30.32
CA PHE A 238 26.61 -2.27 30.97
C PHE A 238 26.15 -1.24 32.01
N THR A 239 25.00 -0.61 31.83
CA THR A 239 24.43 0.44 32.68
C THR A 239 23.27 -0.05 33.56
N GLY A 240 22.94 -1.34 33.53
CA GLY A 240 21.83 -1.92 34.28
C GLY A 240 21.04 -2.96 33.50
N LYS A 241 19.74 -3.08 33.79
CA LYS A 241 18.82 -3.93 33.00
C LYS A 241 18.45 -3.20 31.73
N GLU A 242 18.58 -3.89 30.59
CA GLU A 242 18.18 -3.43 29.28
C GLU A 242 17.04 -4.31 28.76
N GLU A 243 15.97 -3.69 28.30
CA GLU A 243 14.85 -4.39 27.67
C GLU A 243 15.10 -4.54 26.18
N TYR A 244 14.78 -5.71 25.64
CA TYR A 244 14.81 -6.00 24.21
C TYR A 244 13.62 -6.85 23.80
N TYR A 245 13.33 -6.88 22.50
CA TYR A 245 12.15 -7.52 21.93
C TYR A 245 12.56 -8.56 20.90
N GLU A 246 11.96 -9.74 21.00
CA GLU A 246 12.15 -10.84 20.05
C GLU A 246 10.83 -11.13 19.38
N LEU A 247 10.87 -11.57 18.10
CA LEU A 247 9.68 -12.10 17.43
C LEU A 247 9.20 -13.36 18.15
N ALA A 248 7.89 -13.54 18.29
CA ALA A 248 7.32 -14.78 18.76
C ALA A 248 7.78 -15.95 17.89
N LYS A 249 8.04 -17.14 18.48
CA LYS A 249 8.66 -18.27 17.78
C LYS A 249 7.87 -18.71 16.52
N ASP A 250 6.55 -18.73 16.60
CA ASP A 250 5.69 -19.08 15.45
C ASP A 250 5.80 -18.06 14.31
N LEU A 251 5.93 -16.79 14.66
CA LEU A 251 6.08 -15.71 13.70
C LEU A 251 7.46 -15.75 13.05
N SER A 252 8.52 -16.03 13.81
CA SER A 252 9.88 -16.16 13.29
C SER A 252 10.03 -17.28 12.27
N HIS A 253 9.31 -18.42 12.48
CA HIS A 253 9.30 -19.54 11.55
C HIS A 253 8.51 -19.22 10.27
N LYS A 254 7.31 -18.66 10.41
CA LYS A 254 6.46 -18.24 9.28
C LYS A 254 7.11 -17.14 8.42
N LEU A 255 7.84 -16.20 9.02
CA LEU A 255 8.56 -15.15 8.32
C LEU A 255 9.90 -15.60 7.71
N GLY A 256 10.50 -16.69 8.25
CA GLY A 256 11.79 -17.23 7.78
C GLY A 256 11.71 -17.97 6.45
N GLU A 257 10.59 -18.60 6.14
CA GLU A 257 10.41 -19.41 4.92
C GLU A 257 10.22 -18.60 3.63
N ASN A 258 9.85 -17.30 3.73
CA ASN A 258 9.61 -16.47 2.56
C ASN A 258 9.97 -14.99 2.80
N ARG A 259 11.23 -14.63 2.53
CA ARG A 259 11.78 -13.29 2.81
C ARG A 259 11.05 -12.09 2.15
N ARG A 260 10.29 -12.29 1.08
CA ARG A 260 9.49 -11.25 0.41
C ARG A 260 7.98 -11.44 0.55
N THR A 261 7.51 -12.68 0.54
CA THR A 261 6.08 -12.99 0.53
C THR A 261 5.50 -13.23 1.93
N GLY A 262 6.34 -13.57 2.93
CA GLY A 262 5.88 -13.84 4.30
C GLY A 262 5.28 -12.62 4.98
N PHE A 263 5.87 -11.44 4.78
CA PHE A 263 5.36 -10.21 5.37
C PHE A 263 4.11 -9.69 4.62
N LEU A 264 4.09 -9.79 3.29
CA LEU A 264 2.90 -9.48 2.49
C LEU A 264 1.76 -10.47 2.75
N LYS A 265 2.10 -11.74 3.01
CA LYS A 265 1.14 -12.77 3.42
C LYS A 265 0.65 -12.53 4.85
N TYR A 266 1.55 -12.16 5.76
CA TYR A 266 1.22 -11.69 7.09
C TYR A 266 0.27 -10.48 7.03
N ASN A 267 0.60 -9.46 6.26
CA ASN A 267 -0.27 -8.29 6.07
C ASN A 267 -1.60 -8.66 5.39
N ARG A 268 -1.64 -9.62 4.46
CA ARG A 268 -2.89 -10.13 3.86
C ARG A 268 -3.71 -10.98 4.83
N GLU A 269 -3.08 -11.85 5.62
CA GLU A 269 -3.78 -12.66 6.64
C GLU A 269 -4.30 -11.78 7.79
N PHE A 270 -3.68 -10.62 8.05
CA PHE A 270 -4.11 -9.64 9.05
C PHE A 270 -4.85 -8.40 8.48
N SER A 271 -4.97 -8.28 7.16
CA SER A 271 -5.52 -7.10 6.49
C SER A 271 -7.00 -7.20 6.07
N ALA A 272 -7.67 -8.30 6.42
CA ALA A 272 -9.13 -8.34 6.39
C ALA A 272 -9.66 -8.28 7.82
N PRO A 273 -9.77 -7.09 8.43
CA PRO A 273 -10.33 -6.97 9.76
C PRO A 273 -11.81 -7.35 9.69
N LEU A 274 -12.28 -8.08 10.70
CA LEU A 274 -13.69 -8.34 10.91
C LEU A 274 -14.38 -7.00 11.21
N ASN A 275 -14.79 -6.28 10.19
CA ASN A 275 -15.40 -4.96 10.31
C ASN A 275 -16.92 -5.05 10.36
N GLU A 276 -17.50 -6.11 9.80
CA GLU A 276 -18.94 -6.25 9.68
C GLU A 276 -19.46 -7.44 10.50
N ILE A 277 -20.62 -7.26 11.10
CA ILE A 277 -21.34 -8.34 11.81
C ILE A 277 -21.58 -9.55 10.91
N LYS A 278 -21.76 -9.31 9.60
CA LYS A 278 -21.96 -10.36 8.61
C LYS A 278 -20.77 -11.30 8.54
N ASP A 279 -19.54 -10.74 8.50
CA ASP A 279 -18.32 -11.51 8.45
C ASP A 279 -18.13 -12.37 9.71
N ILE A 280 -18.39 -11.77 10.89
CA ILE A 280 -18.34 -12.46 12.19
C ILE A 280 -19.32 -13.62 12.21
N LEU A 281 -20.57 -13.40 11.76
CA LEU A 281 -21.60 -14.44 11.74
C LEU A 281 -21.27 -15.56 10.74
N GLU A 282 -20.67 -15.23 9.61
CA GLU A 282 -20.23 -16.20 8.62
C GLU A 282 -19.13 -17.09 9.18
N ILE A 283 -18.09 -16.52 9.81
CA ILE A 283 -16.98 -17.28 10.41
C ILE A 283 -17.49 -18.15 11.57
N LEU A 284 -18.38 -17.64 12.41
CA LEU A 284 -19.00 -18.42 13.49
C LEU A 284 -19.77 -19.63 12.97
N ASN A 285 -20.57 -19.46 11.91
CA ASN A 285 -21.31 -20.56 11.31
C ASN A 285 -20.37 -21.58 10.65
N ASN A 286 -19.35 -21.13 9.93
CA ASN A 286 -18.33 -22.00 9.34
C ASN A 286 -17.56 -22.77 10.41
N SER A 287 -17.23 -22.11 11.55
CA SER A 287 -16.59 -22.78 12.69
C SER A 287 -17.44 -23.94 13.22
N ILE A 288 -18.77 -23.73 13.36
CA ILE A 288 -19.70 -24.79 13.79
C ILE A 288 -19.70 -25.94 12.78
N GLU A 289 -19.73 -25.64 11.49
CA GLU A 289 -19.71 -26.67 10.42
C GLU A 289 -18.43 -27.49 10.47
N TYR A 290 -17.27 -26.83 10.55
CA TYR A 290 -15.98 -27.51 10.61
C TYR A 290 -15.81 -28.37 11.88
N VAL A 291 -16.26 -27.86 13.04
CA VAL A 291 -16.30 -28.64 14.28
C VAL A 291 -17.23 -29.82 14.13
N ASN A 292 -18.40 -29.65 13.50
CA ASN A 292 -19.35 -30.75 13.24
C ASN A 292 -18.78 -31.81 12.31
N ASN A 293 -18.03 -31.43 11.31
CA ASN A 293 -17.39 -32.36 10.38
C ASN A 293 -16.13 -32.99 10.97
N GLY A 294 -15.66 -32.52 12.11
CA GLY A 294 -14.41 -32.99 12.73
C GLY A 294 -13.17 -32.59 11.95
N ASP A 295 -13.24 -31.50 11.17
CA ASP A 295 -12.10 -30.96 10.44
C ASP A 295 -11.26 -30.08 11.37
N LEU A 296 -10.23 -30.68 11.94
CA LEU A 296 -9.33 -30.00 12.89
C LEU A 296 -8.69 -28.74 12.31
N THR A 297 -8.23 -28.80 11.07
CA THR A 297 -7.47 -27.72 10.46
C THR A 297 -8.37 -26.51 10.18
N GLN A 298 -9.52 -26.76 9.58
CA GLN A 298 -10.48 -25.70 9.26
C GLN A 298 -11.13 -25.12 10.53
N ALA A 299 -11.50 -25.98 11.50
CA ALA A 299 -12.06 -25.54 12.77
C ALA A 299 -11.07 -24.67 13.56
N SER A 300 -9.80 -25.08 13.64
CA SER A 300 -8.76 -24.28 14.30
C SER A 300 -8.53 -22.95 13.61
N SER A 301 -8.46 -22.94 12.28
CA SER A 301 -8.26 -21.70 11.51
C SER A 301 -9.43 -20.72 11.67
N ALA A 302 -10.67 -21.22 11.59
CA ALA A 302 -11.85 -20.38 11.73
C ALA A 302 -12.02 -19.82 13.16
N ILE A 303 -11.71 -20.62 14.18
CA ILE A 303 -11.73 -20.16 15.58
C ILE A 303 -10.60 -19.14 15.83
N ASP A 304 -9.42 -19.33 15.22
CA ASP A 304 -8.33 -18.34 15.28
C ASP A 304 -8.77 -16.97 14.75
N GLU A 305 -9.53 -16.95 13.67
CA GLU A 305 -10.05 -15.69 13.13
C GLU A 305 -10.93 -14.93 14.11
N LEU A 306 -11.65 -15.63 14.98
CA LEU A 306 -12.52 -15.03 15.99
C LEU A 306 -11.78 -14.59 17.25
N VAL A 307 -10.77 -15.37 17.68
CA VAL A 307 -10.08 -15.13 18.97
C VAL A 307 -8.78 -14.36 18.83
N ASN A 308 -8.32 -14.15 17.61
CA ASN A 308 -7.11 -13.40 17.34
C ASN A 308 -7.40 -11.90 17.25
N PRO A 309 -6.96 -11.07 18.23
CA PRO A 309 -7.23 -9.64 18.23
C PRO A 309 -6.75 -8.92 16.98
N LEU A 310 -5.74 -9.47 16.29
CA LEU A 310 -5.19 -8.90 15.06
C LEU A 310 -6.16 -8.95 13.87
N LYS A 311 -7.17 -9.81 13.95
CA LYS A 311 -8.21 -9.94 12.92
C LYS A 311 -9.44 -9.09 13.22
N HIS A 312 -9.48 -8.43 14.37
CA HIS A 312 -10.58 -7.58 14.76
C HIS A 312 -10.41 -6.17 14.17
N GLY A 313 -11.38 -5.74 13.37
CA GLY A 313 -11.34 -4.45 12.66
C GLY A 313 -11.66 -3.25 13.53
N ASN A 314 -12.20 -3.44 14.71
CA ASN A 314 -12.46 -2.37 15.64
C ASN A 314 -12.41 -2.84 17.11
N THR A 315 -12.23 -1.88 18.00
CA THR A 315 -12.08 -2.08 19.46
C THR A 315 -13.31 -2.75 20.09
N MET A 316 -14.50 -2.59 19.52
CA MET A 316 -15.72 -3.21 20.06
C MET A 316 -15.76 -4.71 19.76
N ILE A 317 -15.32 -5.11 18.60
CA ILE A 317 -15.18 -6.53 18.24
C ILE A 317 -14.12 -7.19 19.14
N GLU A 318 -12.99 -6.54 19.32
CA GLU A 318 -11.93 -6.97 20.22
C GLU A 318 -12.45 -7.15 21.65
N GLN A 319 -13.10 -6.13 22.21
CA GLN A 319 -13.69 -6.19 23.55
C GLN A 319 -14.78 -7.27 23.66
N PHE A 320 -15.55 -7.48 22.61
CA PHE A 320 -16.56 -8.53 22.59
C PHE A 320 -15.94 -9.91 22.69
N PHE A 321 -14.91 -10.21 21.91
CA PHE A 321 -14.23 -11.51 21.96
C PHE A 321 -13.35 -11.68 23.19
N ASP A 322 -12.80 -10.62 23.77
CA ASP A 322 -12.10 -10.67 25.05
C ASP A 322 -12.99 -11.10 26.22
N GLN A 323 -14.29 -10.84 26.13
CA GLN A 323 -15.28 -11.34 27.09
C GLN A 323 -15.57 -12.84 26.92
N HIS A 324 -15.21 -13.43 25.77
CA HIS A 324 -15.42 -14.85 25.44
C HIS A 324 -14.10 -15.66 25.55
N ARG A 325 -13.41 -15.51 26.69
CA ARG A 325 -12.12 -16.19 26.97
C ARG A 325 -12.18 -17.71 26.83
N ASP A 326 -13.35 -18.29 27.03
CA ASP A 326 -13.55 -19.75 26.89
C ASP A 326 -13.30 -20.21 25.45
N LEU A 327 -13.70 -19.43 24.42
CA LEU A 327 -13.44 -19.77 23.03
C LEU A 327 -11.93 -19.80 22.75
N ARG A 328 -11.17 -18.84 23.32
CA ARG A 328 -9.71 -18.82 23.22
C ARG A 328 -9.05 -20.02 23.92
N LEU A 329 -9.62 -20.45 25.05
CA LEU A 329 -9.13 -21.66 25.75
C LEU A 329 -9.36 -22.93 24.91
N TYR A 330 -10.53 -23.05 24.25
CA TYR A 330 -10.77 -24.14 23.33
C TYR A 330 -9.83 -24.14 22.14
N TYR A 331 -9.57 -22.97 21.54
CA TYR A 331 -8.60 -22.81 20.45
C TYR A 331 -7.19 -23.31 20.86
N ILE A 332 -6.69 -22.87 22.02
CA ILE A 332 -5.38 -23.31 22.54
C ILE A 332 -5.36 -24.83 22.74
N ARG A 333 -6.39 -25.37 23.37
CA ARG A 333 -6.47 -26.81 23.65
C ARG A 333 -6.64 -27.67 22.41
N ILE A 334 -7.36 -27.19 21.40
CA ILE A 334 -7.47 -27.85 20.10
C ILE A 334 -6.08 -27.93 19.45
N ASN A 335 -5.31 -26.85 19.46
CA ASN A 335 -3.97 -26.84 18.87
C ASN A 335 -2.96 -27.70 19.65
N GLU A 336 -3.06 -27.75 20.98
CA GLU A 336 -2.16 -28.55 21.82
C GLU A 336 -2.47 -30.06 21.79
N LYS A 337 -3.75 -30.42 21.79
CA LYS A 337 -4.22 -31.80 21.99
C LYS A 337 -4.78 -32.45 20.73
N GLY A 338 -4.97 -31.68 19.67
CA GLY A 338 -5.35 -32.18 18.34
C GLY A 338 -6.75 -32.77 18.24
N GLN A 339 -6.91 -33.70 17.29
CA GLN A 339 -8.19 -34.24 16.85
C GLN A 339 -8.97 -34.95 17.98
N ALA A 340 -8.29 -35.61 18.90
CA ALA A 340 -8.95 -36.33 20.01
C ALA A 340 -9.68 -35.33 20.95
N TYR A 341 -9.08 -34.17 21.20
CA TYR A 341 -9.69 -33.12 22.01
C TYR A 341 -10.89 -32.52 21.31
N LEU A 342 -10.76 -32.20 20.03
CA LEU A 342 -11.86 -31.63 19.22
C LEU A 342 -13.06 -32.58 19.26
N ASN A 343 -12.84 -33.88 19.03
CA ASN A 343 -13.90 -34.85 19.00
C ASN A 343 -14.58 -35.04 20.37
N SER A 344 -13.84 -34.97 21.48
CA SER A 344 -14.37 -35.14 22.84
C SER A 344 -15.14 -33.95 23.37
N HIS A 345 -14.84 -32.73 22.88
CA HIS A 345 -15.47 -31.48 23.34
C HIS A 345 -16.34 -30.80 22.26
N LYS A 346 -16.65 -31.54 21.21
CA LYS A 346 -17.40 -31.07 20.04
C LYS A 346 -18.70 -30.36 20.42
N SER A 347 -19.54 -30.98 21.27
CA SER A 347 -20.80 -30.39 21.70
C SER A 347 -20.61 -29.09 22.45
N GLU A 348 -19.67 -29.07 23.40
CA GLU A 348 -19.40 -27.86 24.22
C GLU A 348 -18.90 -26.68 23.36
N ILE A 349 -18.05 -26.95 22.36
CA ILE A 349 -17.55 -25.93 21.43
C ILE A 349 -18.69 -25.39 20.58
N ILE A 350 -19.57 -26.26 20.07
CA ILE A 350 -20.72 -25.85 19.25
C ILE A 350 -21.71 -25.04 20.08
N ASP A 351 -21.99 -25.44 21.31
CA ASP A 351 -22.89 -24.73 22.22
C ASP A 351 -22.36 -23.31 22.54
N LEU A 352 -21.04 -23.20 22.75
CA LEU A 352 -20.38 -21.91 22.96
C LEU A 352 -20.46 -21.04 21.71
N LEU A 353 -20.12 -21.54 20.53
CA LEU A 353 -20.19 -20.81 19.27
C LEU A 353 -21.62 -20.33 18.97
N THR A 354 -22.61 -21.20 19.22
CA THR A 354 -24.03 -20.89 19.06
C THR A 354 -24.46 -19.76 20.01
N SER A 355 -24.03 -19.82 21.28
CA SER A 355 -24.28 -18.74 22.26
C SER A 355 -23.66 -17.43 21.84
N ILE A 356 -22.46 -17.46 21.25
CA ILE A 356 -21.79 -16.26 20.71
C ILE A 356 -22.58 -15.68 19.53
N ILE A 357 -23.06 -16.51 18.59
CA ILE A 357 -23.92 -16.07 17.48
C ILE A 357 -25.14 -15.30 17.99
N GLU A 358 -25.78 -15.82 19.02
CA GLU A 358 -26.98 -15.18 19.61
C GLU A 358 -26.65 -13.82 20.22
N LYS A 359 -25.52 -13.72 20.93
CA LYS A 359 -25.02 -12.46 21.49
C LYS A 359 -24.59 -11.45 20.40
N VAL A 360 -23.99 -11.91 19.31
CA VAL A 360 -23.68 -11.04 18.16
C VAL A 360 -24.95 -10.49 17.53
N ARG A 361 -25.99 -11.31 17.37
CA ARG A 361 -27.26 -10.91 16.74
C ARG A 361 -28.09 -9.96 17.60
N THR A 362 -28.08 -10.13 18.92
CA THR A 362 -29.01 -9.44 19.85
C THR A 362 -28.30 -8.42 20.76
N GLY A 363 -27.00 -8.47 20.86
CA GLY A 363 -26.18 -7.70 21.81
C GLY A 363 -25.81 -6.28 21.33
N PRO A 364 -25.00 -5.59 22.14
CA PRO A 364 -24.53 -4.24 21.85
C PRO A 364 -23.82 -4.11 20.51
N LEU A 365 -23.05 -5.13 20.11
CA LEU A 365 -22.32 -5.17 18.86
C LEU A 365 -23.24 -4.99 17.65
N SER A 366 -24.44 -5.61 17.66
CA SER A 366 -25.41 -5.49 16.57
C SER A 366 -26.12 -4.14 16.51
N ARG A 367 -26.13 -3.38 17.60
CA ARG A 367 -26.82 -2.09 17.68
C ARG A 367 -25.96 -0.94 17.19
N THR A 368 -24.66 -1.00 17.46
CA THR A 368 -23.71 0.06 17.15
C THR A 368 -23.09 -0.04 15.75
N MET A 369 -23.18 -1.19 15.10
CA MET A 369 -22.70 -1.37 13.72
C MET A 369 -23.81 -1.28 12.66
N ARG A 370 -25.03 -0.86 13.05
CA ARG A 370 -26.15 -0.59 12.12
C ARG A 370 -26.35 0.91 11.81
N ASP A 371 -25.66 1.77 12.54
CA ASP A 371 -25.58 3.21 12.34
C ASP A 371 -24.27 3.58 11.63
#